data_be6740801332555f7b38ca6075e472eb
#
_entry.id   be6740801332555f7b38ca6075e472eb
#
_cell.length_a   1.000
_cell.length_b   1.000
_cell.length_c   1.000
_cell.angle_alpha   90.00
_cell.angle_beta   90.00
_cell.angle_gamma   90.00
#
_symmetry.space_group_name_H-M   'P 1'
#
loop_
_entity.id
_entity.type
_entity.pdbx_description
1 polymer ?
#
loop_
_entity_poly.entity_id
_entity_poly.type
_entity_poly.pdbx_seq_one_letter_code
_entity_poly.pdbx_strand_id
1 'polypeptide(L)'
;MGARFIRIPPYQHLLEYLKVLKKYFKANNYAIVHSHINTLSVFPLYMAWKCNIPIRIAHNHSVPGGENIKRTGLKYILRVFSRVFPTDYVACSEKAGRWLFGNKNFDKGRVTVIKNAVDFKRFRPSAEVLEPLCKAMNLNNKFVVGCIGRFTFAKNHKFLIEVFENLKKRRENAILLLVGDGELHDNIHKWIQDKNLNDSVILVGQVTNPENYYKLCDVVAVPSIFEGLSLTTIESQIAGVQVIISDAVPDEAIISNGCVRIDLNKDLWVNKLSTLKLTEIKLTENSKAYNIDIASKKLCEYYLEKIK
;
A
#
# COMPACT_ATOMS: atom_id res chain seq x y z
N MET A 1 5.22 23.99 10.82
CA MET A 1 4.04 24.51 10.09
C MET A 1 2.99 23.40 10.01
N GLY A 2 1.75 23.66 10.42
CA GLY A 2 0.67 22.68 10.37
C GLY A 2 -0.02 22.66 9.00
N ALA A 3 -0.41 21.49 8.52
CA ALA A 3 -1.27 21.38 7.34
C ALA A 3 -2.71 21.77 7.69
N ARG A 4 -3.39 22.48 6.79
CA ARG A 4 -4.81 22.77 6.91
C ARG A 4 -5.61 21.72 6.15
N PHE A 5 -6.44 20.96 6.85
CA PHE A 5 -7.32 19.95 6.25
C PHE A 5 -8.68 20.55 5.89
N ILE A 6 -9.14 20.26 4.68
CA ILE A 6 -10.42 20.73 4.18
C ILE A 6 -11.17 19.56 3.59
N ARG A 7 -12.38 19.35 4.08
CA ARG A 7 -13.27 18.36 3.55
C ARG A 7 -14.02 18.91 2.32
N ILE A 8 -13.92 18.19 1.21
CA ILE A 8 -14.64 18.51 -0.03
C ILE A 8 -15.63 17.36 -0.34
N PRO A 9 -16.72 17.63 -1.09
CA PRO A 9 -17.65 16.59 -1.54
C PRO A 9 -16.92 15.48 -2.28
N PRO A 10 -17.41 14.23 -2.22
CA PRO A 10 -16.79 13.13 -2.96
C PRO A 10 -16.98 13.31 -4.47
N TYR A 11 -16.06 12.82 -5.27
CA TYR A 11 -16.06 12.96 -6.74
C TYR A 11 -17.27 12.28 -7.43
N GLN A 12 -18.02 11.42 -6.72
CA GLN A 12 -19.28 10.85 -7.18
C GLN A 12 -20.34 11.94 -7.43
N HIS A 13 -20.29 13.04 -6.67
CA HIS A 13 -21.08 14.25 -6.87
C HIS A 13 -20.25 15.27 -7.67
N LEU A 14 -19.92 14.92 -8.92
CA LEU A 14 -18.90 15.61 -9.72
C LEU A 14 -19.13 17.12 -9.86
N LEU A 15 -20.37 17.56 -10.10
CA LEU A 15 -20.68 18.99 -10.28
C LEU A 15 -20.42 19.79 -9.00
N GLU A 16 -20.84 19.26 -7.87
CA GLU A 16 -20.62 19.88 -6.56
C GLU A 16 -19.13 19.89 -6.20
N TYR A 17 -18.45 18.75 -6.41
CA TYR A 17 -16.99 18.60 -6.24
C TYR A 17 -16.23 19.68 -7.01
N LEU A 18 -16.52 19.85 -8.29
CA LEU A 18 -15.87 20.84 -9.15
C LEU A 18 -16.20 22.29 -8.74
N LYS A 19 -17.45 22.57 -8.32
CA LYS A 19 -17.90 23.89 -7.82
C LYS A 19 -17.13 24.29 -6.56
N VAL A 20 -16.98 23.37 -5.61
CA VAL A 20 -16.25 23.59 -4.36
C VAL A 20 -14.77 23.82 -4.63
N LEU A 21 -14.14 22.98 -5.46
CA LEU A 21 -12.73 23.17 -5.87
C LEU A 21 -12.50 24.52 -6.54
N LYS A 22 -13.40 24.93 -7.47
CA LYS A 22 -13.30 26.23 -8.13
C LYS A 22 -13.35 27.38 -7.15
N LYS A 23 -14.32 27.36 -6.23
CA LYS A 23 -14.43 28.37 -5.17
C LYS A 23 -13.14 28.47 -4.36
N TYR A 24 -12.60 27.29 -3.97
CA TYR A 24 -11.41 27.18 -3.15
C TYR A 24 -10.16 27.69 -3.86
N PHE A 25 -9.95 27.28 -5.10
CA PHE A 25 -8.79 27.70 -5.91
C PHE A 25 -8.82 29.20 -6.24
N LYS A 26 -10.02 29.79 -6.46
CA LYS A 26 -10.14 31.22 -6.68
C LYS A 26 -9.95 32.07 -5.43
N ALA A 27 -10.30 31.54 -4.25
CA ALA A 27 -10.17 32.24 -2.99
C ALA A 27 -8.73 32.26 -2.45
N ASN A 28 -7.83 31.46 -3.02
CA ASN A 28 -6.45 31.30 -2.54
C ASN A 28 -5.49 31.32 -3.74
N ASN A 29 -4.43 32.07 -3.64
CA ASN A 29 -3.40 32.16 -4.69
C ASN A 29 -2.40 31.00 -4.55
N TYR A 30 -2.81 29.78 -4.95
CA TYR A 30 -1.92 28.62 -4.93
C TYR A 30 -0.94 28.68 -6.10
N ALA A 31 0.36 28.52 -5.82
CA ALA A 31 1.37 28.32 -6.85
C ALA A 31 1.35 26.90 -7.42
N ILE A 32 1.01 25.90 -6.58
CA ILE A 32 1.05 24.48 -6.93
C ILE A 32 -0.26 23.80 -6.52
N VAL A 33 -0.77 22.93 -7.40
CA VAL A 33 -1.76 21.89 -7.06
C VAL A 33 -1.16 20.54 -7.38
N HIS A 34 -0.99 19.71 -6.36
CA HIS A 34 -0.49 18.34 -6.49
C HIS A 34 -1.63 17.34 -6.19
N SER A 35 -2.01 16.55 -7.17
CA SER A 35 -3.13 15.60 -7.07
C SER A 35 -2.65 14.15 -7.02
N HIS A 36 -3.09 13.41 -5.99
CA HIS A 36 -2.68 12.04 -5.68
C HIS A 36 -3.76 10.98 -5.95
N ILE A 37 -4.75 11.29 -6.78
CA ILE A 37 -5.91 10.40 -7.02
C ILE A 37 -5.85 9.69 -8.37
N ASN A 38 -4.65 9.40 -8.86
CA ASN A 38 -4.39 8.65 -10.09
C ASN A 38 -5.13 9.24 -11.32
N THR A 39 -5.89 8.44 -12.07
CA THR A 39 -6.66 8.92 -13.24
C THR A 39 -7.73 9.94 -12.90
N LEU A 40 -8.26 9.93 -11.67
CA LEU A 40 -9.24 10.92 -11.20
C LEU A 40 -8.62 12.30 -11.01
N SER A 41 -7.29 12.42 -11.00
CA SER A 41 -6.56 13.70 -10.98
C SER A 41 -6.95 14.64 -12.13
N VAL A 42 -7.54 14.11 -13.18
CA VAL A 42 -8.11 14.91 -14.29
C VAL A 42 -9.04 16.00 -13.75
N PHE A 43 -9.90 15.70 -12.81
CA PHE A 43 -10.91 16.64 -12.32
C PHE A 43 -10.33 17.81 -11.52
N PRO A 44 -9.55 17.60 -10.45
CA PRO A 44 -8.94 18.73 -9.71
C PRO A 44 -7.94 19.49 -10.56
N LEU A 45 -7.17 18.84 -11.43
CA LEU A 45 -6.20 19.52 -12.28
C LEU A 45 -6.86 20.31 -13.42
N TYR A 46 -8.01 19.86 -13.93
CA TYR A 46 -8.85 20.66 -14.82
C TYR A 46 -9.33 21.95 -14.14
N MET A 47 -9.79 21.85 -12.87
CA MET A 47 -10.22 23.05 -12.13
C MET A 47 -9.05 23.96 -11.79
N ALA A 48 -7.88 23.42 -11.45
CA ALA A 48 -6.65 24.19 -11.25
C ALA A 48 -6.24 24.95 -12.52
N TRP A 49 -6.33 24.29 -13.69
CA TRP A 49 -6.11 24.91 -14.99
C TRP A 49 -7.10 26.05 -15.26
N LYS A 50 -8.41 25.82 -15.03
CA LYS A 50 -9.44 26.86 -15.16
C LYS A 50 -9.28 28.05 -14.20
N CYS A 51 -8.57 27.87 -13.11
CA CYS A 51 -8.27 28.91 -12.12
C CYS A 51 -6.87 29.49 -12.30
N ASN A 52 -6.22 29.24 -13.44
CA ASN A 52 -4.88 29.73 -13.80
C ASN A 52 -3.78 29.40 -12.80
N ILE A 53 -3.88 28.26 -12.10
CA ILE A 53 -2.81 27.79 -11.22
C ILE A 53 -1.64 27.30 -12.09
N PRO A 54 -0.44 27.86 -11.95
CA PRO A 54 0.65 27.65 -12.91
C PRO A 54 1.19 26.24 -12.88
N ILE A 55 1.39 25.64 -11.69
CA ILE A 55 2.00 24.32 -11.53
C ILE A 55 0.94 23.31 -11.11
N ARG A 56 0.75 22.29 -11.94
CA ARG A 56 -0.30 21.28 -11.78
C ARG A 56 0.31 19.91 -11.92
N ILE A 57 0.48 19.22 -10.79
CA ILE A 57 1.19 17.95 -10.71
C ILE A 57 0.19 16.78 -10.62
N ALA A 58 0.27 15.85 -11.55
CA ALA A 58 -0.43 14.58 -11.46
C ALA A 58 0.50 13.52 -10.87
N HIS A 59 0.10 12.88 -9.75
CA HIS A 59 0.88 11.83 -9.11
C HIS A 59 0.14 10.50 -9.16
N ASN A 60 0.78 9.49 -9.74
CA ASN A 60 0.22 8.15 -9.84
C ASN A 60 0.84 7.21 -8.81
N HIS A 61 -0.02 6.56 -8.00
CA HIS A 61 0.39 5.65 -6.93
C HIS A 61 0.08 4.17 -7.19
N SER A 62 -0.60 3.85 -8.29
CA SER A 62 -1.01 2.48 -8.56
C SER A 62 -1.21 2.18 -10.04
N VAL A 63 -1.23 0.90 -10.36
CA VAL A 63 -1.67 0.35 -11.66
C VAL A 63 -3.03 -0.31 -11.44
N PRO A 64 -3.97 -0.32 -12.42
CA PRO A 64 -5.24 -1.00 -12.25
C PRO A 64 -5.05 -2.50 -12.02
N GLY A 65 -5.66 -3.05 -10.98
CA GLY A 65 -5.92 -4.48 -10.86
C GLY A 65 -7.20 -4.85 -11.61
N GLY A 66 -7.24 -5.99 -12.27
CA GLY A 66 -8.30 -6.39 -13.22
C GLY A 66 -9.68 -6.71 -12.65
N GLU A 67 -9.99 -6.33 -11.42
CA GLU A 67 -11.15 -6.84 -10.66
C GLU A 67 -12.52 -6.29 -11.06
N ASN A 68 -12.58 -5.11 -11.68
CA ASN A 68 -13.86 -4.50 -12.06
C ASN A 68 -13.78 -3.88 -13.44
N ILE A 69 -14.36 -4.58 -14.43
CA ILE A 69 -14.31 -4.19 -15.85
C ILE A 69 -14.85 -2.77 -16.08
N LYS A 70 -15.96 -2.39 -15.43
CA LYS A 70 -16.56 -1.04 -15.58
C LYS A 70 -15.64 0.06 -15.02
N ARG A 71 -15.09 -0.15 -13.81
CA ARG A 71 -14.13 0.80 -13.19
C ARG A 71 -12.84 0.86 -13.98
N THR A 72 -12.39 -0.26 -14.52
CA THR A 72 -11.19 -0.35 -15.34
C THR A 72 -11.40 0.40 -16.67
N GLY A 73 -12.55 0.23 -17.35
CA GLY A 73 -12.89 0.97 -18.57
C GLY A 73 -12.87 2.50 -18.37
N LEU A 74 -13.50 2.99 -17.29
CA LEU A 74 -13.45 4.42 -16.94
C LEU A 74 -12.00 4.91 -16.71
N LYS A 75 -11.17 4.12 -16.01
CA LYS A 75 -9.74 4.46 -15.80
C LYS A 75 -8.99 4.61 -17.13
N TYR A 76 -9.25 3.74 -18.11
CA TYR A 76 -8.61 3.85 -19.43
C TYR A 76 -9.05 5.11 -20.19
N ILE A 77 -10.32 5.49 -20.12
CA ILE A 77 -10.82 6.74 -20.71
C ILE A 77 -10.16 7.95 -20.03
N LEU A 78 -10.22 8.01 -18.69
CA LEU A 78 -9.63 9.11 -17.94
C LEU A 78 -8.10 9.20 -18.10
N ARG A 79 -7.43 8.07 -18.34
CA ARG A 79 -6.00 8.03 -18.59
C ARG A 79 -5.57 8.90 -19.79
N VAL A 80 -6.39 8.98 -20.83
CA VAL A 80 -6.10 9.83 -21.99
C VAL A 80 -6.02 11.29 -21.55
N PHE A 81 -6.96 11.71 -20.69
CA PHE A 81 -7.06 13.10 -20.20
C PHE A 81 -6.07 13.39 -19.06
N SER A 82 -5.50 12.37 -18.42
CA SER A 82 -4.52 12.55 -17.33
C SER A 82 -3.22 13.25 -17.75
N ARG A 83 -3.05 13.49 -19.07
CA ARG A 83 -1.87 14.16 -19.65
C ARG A 83 -2.20 15.56 -20.20
N VAL A 84 -3.46 16.01 -20.12
CA VAL A 84 -3.91 17.25 -20.75
C VAL A 84 -3.74 18.46 -19.83
N PHE A 85 -4.15 18.34 -18.56
CA PHE A 85 -4.18 19.46 -17.61
C PHE A 85 -2.94 19.58 -16.72
N PRO A 86 -2.20 18.51 -16.40
CA PRO A 86 -0.97 18.63 -15.63
C PRO A 86 0.12 19.37 -16.42
N THR A 87 0.95 20.11 -15.71
CA THR A 87 2.24 20.63 -16.19
C THR A 87 3.37 19.62 -15.94
N ASP A 88 3.20 18.79 -14.89
CA ASP A 88 4.22 17.89 -14.39
C ASP A 88 3.64 16.52 -14.06
N TYR A 89 4.44 15.48 -14.29
CA TYR A 89 4.08 14.09 -14.06
C TYR A 89 4.97 13.48 -12.98
N VAL A 90 4.34 12.92 -11.96
CA VAL A 90 5.01 12.20 -10.87
C VAL A 90 4.41 10.81 -10.72
N ALA A 91 5.23 9.82 -10.40
CA ALA A 91 4.79 8.46 -10.15
C ALA A 91 5.57 7.82 -8.99
N CYS A 92 4.93 6.91 -8.25
CA CYS A 92 5.60 6.19 -7.16
C CYS A 92 6.55 5.09 -7.63
N SER A 93 6.44 4.67 -8.90
CA SER A 93 7.31 3.67 -9.53
C SER A 93 7.33 3.85 -11.04
N GLU A 94 8.31 3.24 -11.71
CA GLU A 94 8.37 3.19 -13.17
C GLU A 94 7.09 2.60 -13.78
N LYS A 95 6.64 1.45 -13.27
CA LYS A 95 5.42 0.77 -13.72
C LYS A 95 4.19 1.68 -13.64
N ALA A 96 4.05 2.40 -12.52
CA ALA A 96 2.96 3.35 -12.34
C ALA A 96 3.07 4.54 -13.31
N GLY A 97 4.27 5.06 -13.51
CA GLY A 97 4.54 6.17 -14.45
C GLY A 97 4.25 5.80 -15.90
N ARG A 98 4.75 4.66 -16.35
CA ARG A 98 4.50 4.13 -17.70
C ARG A 98 3.01 3.86 -17.94
N TRP A 99 2.34 3.33 -16.95
CA TRP A 99 0.91 3.06 -17.07
C TRP A 99 0.09 4.35 -17.24
N LEU A 100 0.23 5.35 -16.40
CA LEU A 100 -0.61 6.55 -16.46
C LEU A 100 -0.19 7.51 -17.57
N PHE A 101 1.10 7.78 -17.68
CA PHE A 101 1.62 8.83 -18.55
C PHE A 101 2.14 8.29 -19.91
N GLY A 102 2.27 6.97 -20.04
CA GLY A 102 2.73 6.28 -21.25
C GLY A 102 4.24 6.18 -21.39
N ASN A 103 4.70 5.14 -22.10
CA ASN A 103 6.12 4.85 -22.27
C ASN A 103 6.88 6.04 -22.87
N LYS A 104 6.33 6.68 -23.90
CA LYS A 104 6.97 7.83 -24.59
C LYS A 104 7.31 9.00 -23.63
N ASN A 105 6.44 9.30 -22.66
CA ASN A 105 6.72 10.37 -21.70
C ASN A 105 7.73 9.91 -20.65
N PHE A 106 7.67 8.65 -20.26
CA PHE A 106 8.63 8.08 -19.32
C PHE A 106 10.04 8.03 -19.91
N ASP A 107 10.18 7.48 -21.11
CA ASP A 107 11.47 7.32 -21.80
C ASP A 107 12.11 8.68 -22.17
N LYS A 108 11.31 9.73 -22.32
CA LYS A 108 11.78 11.11 -22.51
C LYS A 108 12.16 11.83 -21.21
N GLY A 109 12.14 11.15 -20.06
CA GLY A 109 12.46 11.73 -18.76
C GLY A 109 11.45 12.78 -18.24
N ARG A 110 10.21 12.79 -18.78
CA ARG A 110 9.15 13.74 -18.36
C ARG A 110 8.42 13.32 -17.10
N VAL A 111 8.65 12.09 -16.62
CA VAL A 111 7.99 11.55 -15.42
C VAL A 111 9.02 11.45 -14.31
N THR A 112 8.82 12.22 -13.25
CA THR A 112 9.65 12.13 -12.05
C THR A 112 9.18 10.98 -11.17
N VAL A 113 10.11 10.10 -10.76
CA VAL A 113 9.79 9.01 -9.83
C VAL A 113 10.07 9.45 -8.41
N ILE A 114 9.00 9.55 -7.59
CA ILE A 114 9.05 9.82 -6.15
C ILE A 114 8.38 8.64 -5.46
N LYS A 115 9.16 7.79 -4.80
CA LYS A 115 8.66 6.58 -4.15
C LYS A 115 7.73 6.91 -2.98
N ASN A 116 6.72 6.06 -2.76
CA ASN A 116 5.91 6.13 -1.54
C ASN A 116 6.81 5.92 -0.34
N ALA A 117 6.68 6.78 0.66
CA ALA A 117 7.56 6.77 1.82
C ALA A 117 6.86 6.31 3.08
N VAL A 118 7.63 5.75 3.98
CA VAL A 118 7.19 5.19 5.26
C VAL A 118 7.97 5.88 6.38
N ASP A 119 7.29 6.20 7.47
CA ASP A 119 7.95 6.69 8.68
C ASP A 119 8.57 5.51 9.44
N PHE A 120 9.87 5.31 9.27
CA PHE A 120 10.60 4.19 9.88
C PHE A 120 10.52 4.16 11.41
N LYS A 121 10.35 5.33 12.05
CA LYS A 121 10.29 5.42 13.52
C LYS A 121 9.00 4.78 14.04
N ARG A 122 7.89 4.92 13.31
CA ARG A 122 6.60 4.31 13.70
C ARG A 122 6.65 2.79 13.73
N PHE A 123 7.50 2.15 12.92
CA PHE A 123 7.63 0.68 12.86
C PHE A 123 8.58 0.10 13.92
N ARG A 124 8.92 0.90 14.94
CA ARG A 124 9.70 0.49 16.11
C ARG A 124 8.94 0.79 17.41
N PRO A 125 7.72 0.24 17.58
CA PRO A 125 6.94 0.46 18.78
C PRO A 125 7.69 -0.09 20.00
N SER A 126 7.51 0.55 21.15
CA SER A 126 8.12 0.13 22.42
C SER A 126 7.46 -1.15 22.98
N ALA A 127 8.15 -1.83 23.88
CA ALA A 127 7.59 -2.99 24.56
C ALA A 127 6.30 -2.66 25.31
N GLU A 128 6.21 -1.48 25.91
CA GLU A 128 5.03 -0.97 26.61
C GLU A 128 3.76 -0.94 25.73
N VAL A 129 3.92 -0.75 24.41
CA VAL A 129 2.82 -0.79 23.43
C VAL A 129 2.52 -2.22 23.00
N LEU A 130 3.54 -3.05 22.83
CA LEU A 130 3.40 -4.39 22.27
C LEU A 130 2.93 -5.43 23.29
N GLU A 131 3.43 -5.38 24.53
CA GLU A 131 3.10 -6.36 25.56
C GLU A 131 1.60 -6.45 25.88
N PRO A 132 0.86 -5.33 26.06
CA PRO A 132 -0.59 -5.40 26.26
C PRO A 132 -1.34 -6.00 25.07
N LEU A 133 -0.93 -5.67 23.82
CA LEU A 133 -1.55 -6.23 22.61
C LEU A 133 -1.28 -7.72 22.49
N CYS A 134 -0.03 -8.15 22.71
CA CYS A 134 0.36 -9.56 22.69
C CYS A 134 -0.44 -10.38 23.72
N LYS A 135 -0.57 -9.85 24.96
CA LYS A 135 -1.34 -10.48 26.03
C LYS A 135 -2.84 -10.54 25.72
N ALA A 136 -3.42 -9.44 25.24
CA ALA A 136 -4.86 -9.38 24.91
C ALA A 136 -5.25 -10.36 23.80
N MET A 137 -4.32 -10.66 22.87
CA MET A 137 -4.53 -11.60 21.77
C MET A 137 -4.01 -13.02 22.06
N ASN A 138 -3.54 -13.31 23.28
CA ASN A 138 -2.98 -14.61 23.64
C ASN A 138 -1.85 -15.10 22.71
N LEU A 139 -0.96 -14.19 22.29
CA LEU A 139 0.12 -14.51 21.33
C LEU A 139 1.41 -15.03 21.99
N ASN A 140 1.49 -15.06 23.33
CA ASN A 140 2.66 -15.58 24.04
C ASN A 140 2.96 -17.04 23.63
N ASN A 141 4.20 -17.31 23.27
CA ASN A 141 4.68 -18.64 22.84
C ASN A 141 3.96 -19.17 21.57
N LYS A 142 3.32 -18.31 20.81
CA LYS A 142 2.72 -18.64 19.52
C LYS A 142 3.66 -18.30 18.38
N PHE A 143 3.50 -19.00 17.27
CA PHE A 143 4.09 -18.64 16.00
C PHE A 143 3.07 -17.85 15.19
N VAL A 144 3.30 -16.55 15.03
CA VAL A 144 2.32 -15.63 14.45
C VAL A 144 2.63 -15.37 12.97
N VAL A 145 1.72 -15.82 12.10
CA VAL A 145 1.72 -15.48 10.67
C VAL A 145 0.77 -14.29 10.49
N GLY A 146 1.29 -13.14 10.08
CA GLY A 146 0.48 -11.95 9.83
C GLY A 146 0.10 -11.78 8.37
N CYS A 147 -1.11 -11.28 8.10
CA CYS A 147 -1.49 -10.73 6.81
C CYS A 147 -2.18 -9.38 7.05
N ILE A 148 -1.53 -8.31 6.61
CA ILE A 148 -1.95 -6.94 6.91
C ILE A 148 -2.31 -6.23 5.62
N GLY A 149 -3.54 -5.72 5.51
CA GLY A 149 -4.00 -5.02 4.33
C GLY A 149 -5.48 -5.18 4.04
N ARG A 150 -5.94 -4.59 2.95
CA ARG A 150 -7.36 -4.62 2.57
C ARG A 150 -7.81 -6.02 2.19
N PHE A 151 -8.97 -6.43 2.63
CA PHE A 151 -9.59 -7.72 2.32
C PHE A 151 -10.22 -7.70 0.92
N THR A 152 -9.37 -7.87 -0.10
CA THR A 152 -9.74 -7.86 -1.52
C THR A 152 -9.25 -9.12 -2.22
N PHE A 153 -9.80 -9.40 -3.41
CA PHE A 153 -9.36 -10.50 -4.26
C PHE A 153 -7.84 -10.48 -4.52
N ALA A 154 -7.28 -9.29 -4.77
CA ALA A 154 -5.85 -9.15 -5.08
C ALA A 154 -4.93 -9.64 -3.96
N LYS A 155 -5.37 -9.56 -2.69
CA LYS A 155 -4.58 -9.96 -1.51
C LYS A 155 -4.66 -11.47 -1.20
N ASN A 156 -5.58 -12.19 -1.85
CA ASN A 156 -5.64 -13.67 -1.86
C ASN A 156 -5.73 -14.34 -0.47
N HIS A 157 -6.56 -13.77 0.39
CA HIS A 157 -6.76 -14.31 1.75
C HIS A 157 -7.24 -15.78 1.75
N LYS A 158 -8.01 -16.19 0.73
CA LYS A 158 -8.46 -17.57 0.59
C LYS A 158 -7.30 -18.56 0.53
N PHE A 159 -6.33 -18.26 -0.35
CA PHE A 159 -5.10 -19.06 -0.46
C PHE A 159 -4.36 -19.16 0.88
N LEU A 160 -4.22 -18.02 1.58
CA LEU A 160 -3.50 -17.99 2.86
C LEU A 160 -4.21 -18.82 3.93
N ILE A 161 -5.54 -18.78 4.01
CA ILE A 161 -6.33 -19.58 4.96
C ILE A 161 -6.16 -21.08 4.65
N GLU A 162 -6.14 -21.46 3.37
CA GLU A 162 -5.89 -22.87 2.96
C GLU A 162 -4.45 -23.33 3.28
N VAL A 163 -3.46 -22.45 3.11
CA VAL A 163 -2.07 -22.69 3.54
C VAL A 163 -2.01 -22.82 5.07
N PHE A 164 -2.68 -21.92 5.79
CA PHE A 164 -2.67 -21.92 7.24
C PHE A 164 -3.34 -23.16 7.86
N GLU A 165 -4.41 -23.66 7.27
CA GLU A 165 -5.03 -24.94 7.68
C GLU A 165 -4.02 -26.09 7.67
N ASN A 166 -3.20 -26.18 6.64
CA ASN A 166 -2.16 -27.21 6.55
C ASN A 166 -0.94 -26.91 7.43
N LEU A 167 -0.58 -25.64 7.60
CA LEU A 167 0.46 -25.23 8.55
C LEU A 167 0.10 -25.61 9.98
N LYS A 168 -1.16 -25.43 10.38
CA LYS A 168 -1.65 -25.73 11.72
C LYS A 168 -1.46 -27.21 12.09
N LYS A 169 -1.58 -28.14 11.12
CA LYS A 169 -1.31 -29.58 11.31
C LYS A 169 0.16 -29.88 11.59
N ARG A 170 1.09 -29.01 11.13
CA ARG A 170 2.55 -29.18 11.31
C ARG A 170 3.10 -28.35 12.46
N ARG A 171 2.40 -27.28 12.86
CA ARG A 171 2.81 -26.32 13.87
C ARG A 171 1.61 -25.91 14.72
N GLU A 172 1.32 -26.72 15.73
CA GLU A 172 0.10 -26.57 16.56
C GLU A 172 -0.01 -25.21 17.26
N ASN A 173 1.11 -24.56 17.58
CA ASN A 173 1.11 -23.25 18.19
C ASN A 173 0.99 -22.09 17.19
N ALA A 174 0.76 -22.36 15.90
CA ALA A 174 0.59 -21.32 14.90
C ALA A 174 -0.72 -20.54 15.08
N ILE A 175 -0.66 -19.22 14.90
CA ILE A 175 -1.79 -18.28 14.84
C ILE A 175 -1.70 -17.51 13.53
N LEU A 176 -2.84 -17.33 12.85
CA LEU A 176 -2.96 -16.44 11.73
C LEU A 176 -3.61 -15.12 12.18
N LEU A 177 -2.88 -14.02 12.05
CA LEU A 177 -3.33 -12.68 12.41
C LEU A 177 -3.70 -11.90 11.14
N LEU A 178 -4.99 -11.62 10.96
CA LEU A 178 -5.53 -10.88 9.82
C LEU A 178 -5.90 -9.46 10.26
N VAL A 179 -5.19 -8.47 9.72
CA VAL A 179 -5.38 -7.05 10.08
C VAL A 179 -5.84 -6.28 8.86
N GLY A 180 -7.04 -5.73 8.91
CA GLY A 180 -7.64 -4.99 7.83
C GLY A 180 -9.14 -5.23 7.70
N ASP A 181 -9.71 -4.69 6.64
CA ASP A 181 -11.12 -4.84 6.30
C ASP A 181 -11.29 -4.71 4.77
N GLY A 182 -12.45 -5.08 4.24
CA GLY A 182 -12.75 -4.95 2.83
C GLY A 182 -13.93 -5.80 2.37
N GLU A 183 -14.13 -5.83 1.07
CA GLU A 183 -15.26 -6.50 0.40
C GLU A 183 -15.34 -8.03 0.65
N LEU A 184 -14.22 -8.66 1.04
CA LEU A 184 -14.16 -10.09 1.34
C LEU A 184 -14.28 -10.41 2.84
N HIS A 185 -14.62 -9.44 3.70
CA HIS A 185 -14.70 -9.66 5.15
C HIS A 185 -15.59 -10.87 5.52
N ASP A 186 -16.84 -10.91 5.01
CA ASP A 186 -17.77 -11.97 5.32
C ASP A 186 -17.35 -13.33 4.71
N ASN A 187 -16.73 -13.29 3.53
CA ASN A 187 -16.17 -14.49 2.92
C ASN A 187 -15.03 -15.09 3.75
N ILE A 188 -14.14 -14.23 4.27
CA ILE A 188 -13.02 -14.63 5.13
C ILE A 188 -13.56 -15.29 6.40
N HIS A 189 -14.55 -14.67 7.05
CA HIS A 189 -15.22 -15.26 8.21
C HIS A 189 -15.76 -16.67 7.90
N LYS A 190 -16.47 -16.81 6.79
CA LYS A 190 -17.02 -18.10 6.36
C LYS A 190 -15.91 -19.13 6.10
N TRP A 191 -14.85 -18.77 5.39
CA TRP A 191 -13.74 -19.69 5.11
C TRP A 191 -13.04 -20.18 6.39
N ILE A 192 -12.92 -19.33 7.42
CA ILE A 192 -12.37 -19.68 8.73
C ILE A 192 -13.28 -20.69 9.42
N GLN A 193 -14.59 -20.46 9.43
CA GLN A 193 -15.59 -21.35 10.02
C GLN A 193 -15.64 -22.71 9.31
N ASP A 194 -15.71 -22.73 7.97
CA ASP A 194 -15.77 -23.93 7.14
C ASP A 194 -14.55 -24.84 7.38
N LYS A 195 -13.42 -24.29 7.82
CA LYS A 195 -12.17 -25.01 8.10
C LYS A 195 -11.92 -25.27 9.59
N ASN A 196 -12.86 -24.93 10.47
CA ASN A 196 -12.73 -25.05 11.93
C ASN A 196 -11.46 -24.36 12.49
N LEU A 197 -11.14 -23.15 11.99
CA LEU A 197 -9.94 -22.41 12.38
C LEU A 197 -10.21 -21.26 13.36
N ASN A 198 -11.43 -21.16 13.94
CA ASN A 198 -11.86 -20.04 14.78
C ASN A 198 -10.90 -19.77 15.96
N ASP A 199 -10.33 -20.83 16.57
CA ASP A 199 -9.42 -20.73 17.72
C ASP A 199 -7.98 -20.38 17.33
N SER A 200 -7.69 -20.29 16.01
CA SER A 200 -6.32 -20.14 15.49
C SER A 200 -6.17 -18.99 14.52
N VAL A 201 -7.28 -18.33 14.15
CA VAL A 201 -7.28 -17.14 13.29
C VAL A 201 -7.89 -15.97 14.03
N ILE A 202 -7.14 -14.88 14.13
CA ILE A 202 -7.57 -13.65 14.77
C ILE A 202 -7.87 -12.61 13.67
N LEU A 203 -9.14 -12.20 13.59
CA LEU A 203 -9.58 -11.08 12.74
C LEU A 203 -9.57 -9.80 13.58
N VAL A 204 -8.61 -8.92 13.32
CA VAL A 204 -8.45 -7.67 14.09
C VAL A 204 -9.40 -6.56 13.59
N GLY A 205 -9.76 -6.60 12.30
CA GLY A 205 -10.45 -5.51 11.65
C GLY A 205 -9.53 -4.37 11.22
N GLN A 206 -10.13 -3.24 10.84
CA GLN A 206 -9.40 -2.06 10.42
C GLN A 206 -8.79 -1.33 11.64
N VAL A 207 -7.51 -1.00 11.56
CA VAL A 207 -6.77 -0.30 12.62
C VAL A 207 -6.15 1.00 12.11
N THR A 208 -5.88 1.94 13.02
CA THR A 208 -5.21 3.21 12.72
C THR A 208 -3.69 3.15 12.92
N ASN A 209 -3.20 2.08 13.56
CA ASN A 209 -1.81 1.87 13.95
C ASN A 209 -1.30 0.49 13.52
N PRO A 210 -1.31 0.17 12.20
CA PRO A 210 -0.91 -1.15 11.69
C PRO A 210 0.53 -1.51 12.03
N GLU A 211 1.40 -0.51 12.26
CA GLU A 211 2.79 -0.68 12.64
C GLU A 211 2.99 -1.56 13.88
N ASN A 212 2.07 -1.51 14.84
CA ASN A 212 2.14 -2.33 16.04
C ASN A 212 1.92 -3.82 15.72
N TYR A 213 1.02 -4.10 14.78
CA TYR A 213 0.66 -5.46 14.41
C TYR A 213 1.74 -6.18 13.60
N TYR A 214 2.55 -5.45 12.83
CA TYR A 214 3.72 -6.05 12.19
C TYR A 214 4.65 -6.67 13.22
N LYS A 215 4.93 -5.95 14.31
CA LYS A 215 5.86 -6.40 15.37
C LYS A 215 5.33 -7.56 16.21
N LEU A 216 4.03 -7.85 16.15
CA LEU A 216 3.43 -9.05 16.77
C LEU A 216 3.61 -10.31 15.93
N CYS A 217 4.05 -10.17 14.68
CA CYS A 217 4.21 -11.29 13.75
C CYS A 217 5.65 -11.80 13.75
N ASP A 218 5.82 -13.11 13.71
CA ASP A 218 7.09 -13.77 13.40
C ASP A 218 7.39 -13.68 11.90
N VAL A 219 6.34 -13.73 11.08
CA VAL A 219 6.43 -13.60 9.63
C VAL A 219 5.17 -12.96 9.07
N VAL A 220 5.34 -12.10 8.07
CA VAL A 220 4.21 -11.55 7.30
C VAL A 220 4.08 -12.28 5.98
N ALA A 221 2.88 -12.72 5.66
CA ALA A 221 2.53 -13.39 4.43
C ALA A 221 1.84 -12.42 3.46
N VAL A 222 2.36 -12.30 2.24
CA VAL A 222 1.81 -11.46 1.17
C VAL A 222 1.56 -12.32 -0.08
N PRO A 223 0.52 -13.17 -0.07
CA PRO A 223 0.20 -14.08 -1.17
C PRO A 223 -0.57 -13.41 -2.30
N SER A 224 -0.28 -12.15 -2.58
CA SER A 224 -1.02 -11.33 -3.53
C SER A 224 -1.00 -11.93 -4.94
N ILE A 225 -2.14 -11.86 -5.64
CA ILE A 225 -2.27 -12.21 -7.07
C ILE A 225 -1.81 -11.02 -7.93
N PHE A 226 -1.96 -9.82 -7.40
CA PHE A 226 -1.61 -8.59 -8.09
C PHE A 226 -1.13 -7.51 -7.10
N GLU A 227 0.01 -6.85 -7.42
CA GLU A 227 0.57 -5.74 -6.65
C GLU A 227 1.11 -4.62 -7.54
N GLY A 228 0.94 -3.39 -7.09
CA GLY A 228 1.62 -2.22 -7.67
C GLY A 228 3.05 -2.09 -7.13
N LEU A 229 3.17 -1.86 -5.82
CA LEU A 229 4.45 -1.77 -5.12
C LEU A 229 4.51 -2.70 -3.89
N SER A 230 3.38 -2.93 -3.22
CA SER A 230 3.26 -3.64 -1.94
C SER A 230 3.93 -2.91 -0.77
N LEU A 231 3.25 -1.88 -0.24
CA LEU A 231 3.71 -1.20 0.97
C LEU A 231 3.78 -2.16 2.16
N THR A 232 2.85 -3.12 2.27
CA THR A 232 2.89 -4.17 3.30
C THR A 232 4.22 -4.91 3.34
N THR A 233 4.77 -5.26 2.17
CA THR A 233 6.08 -5.91 2.06
C THR A 233 7.20 -5.01 2.57
N ILE A 234 7.17 -3.72 2.20
CA ILE A 234 8.16 -2.72 2.63
C ILE A 234 8.08 -2.50 4.14
N GLU A 235 6.87 -2.28 4.65
CA GLU A 235 6.59 -2.01 6.07
C GLU A 235 7.00 -3.18 6.97
N SER A 236 6.74 -4.43 6.55
CA SER A 236 7.19 -5.63 7.27
C SER A 236 8.69 -5.66 7.48
N GLN A 237 9.44 -5.37 6.41
CA GLN A 237 10.91 -5.37 6.45
C GLN A 237 11.46 -4.22 7.30
N ILE A 238 10.83 -3.02 7.25
CA ILE A 238 11.18 -1.88 8.10
C ILE A 238 10.90 -2.20 9.57
N ALA A 239 9.80 -2.92 9.86
CA ALA A 239 9.49 -3.42 11.19
C ALA A 239 10.49 -4.48 11.69
N GLY A 240 11.41 -4.95 10.84
CA GLY A 240 12.35 -6.01 11.19
C GLY A 240 11.70 -7.39 11.26
N VAL A 241 10.65 -7.62 10.47
CA VAL A 241 9.90 -8.89 10.40
C VAL A 241 10.16 -9.57 9.07
N GLN A 242 10.35 -10.89 9.10
CA GLN A 242 10.48 -11.67 7.86
C GLN A 242 9.20 -11.60 7.06
N VAL A 243 9.33 -11.60 5.73
CA VAL A 243 8.17 -11.58 4.84
C VAL A 243 8.28 -12.61 3.74
N ILE A 244 7.18 -13.35 3.53
CA ILE A 244 7.04 -14.27 2.40
C ILE A 244 6.09 -13.63 1.41
N ILE A 245 6.54 -13.50 0.16
CA ILE A 245 5.82 -12.82 -0.91
C ILE A 245 5.58 -13.75 -2.09
N SER A 246 4.51 -13.51 -2.84
CA SER A 246 4.27 -14.14 -4.14
C SER A 246 5.07 -13.47 -5.26
N ASP A 247 5.08 -14.07 -6.43
CA ASP A 247 5.71 -13.51 -7.65
C ASP A 247 5.06 -12.23 -8.15
N ALA A 248 3.82 -11.96 -7.75
CA ALA A 248 3.13 -10.74 -8.12
C ALA A 248 3.70 -9.47 -7.45
N VAL A 249 4.48 -9.63 -6.37
CA VAL A 249 5.11 -8.51 -5.67
C VAL A 249 6.37 -8.07 -6.44
N PRO A 250 6.50 -6.79 -6.79
CA PRO A 250 7.67 -6.28 -7.52
C PRO A 250 8.98 -6.37 -6.73
N ASP A 251 10.10 -6.57 -7.42
CA ASP A 251 11.45 -6.58 -6.82
C ASP A 251 11.78 -5.30 -6.06
N GLU A 252 11.22 -4.18 -6.50
CA GLU A 252 11.38 -2.88 -5.83
C GLU A 252 10.93 -2.90 -4.36
N ALA A 253 10.02 -3.81 -3.99
CA ALA A 253 9.55 -3.97 -2.61
C ALA A 253 10.51 -4.80 -1.73
N ILE A 254 11.52 -5.45 -2.32
CA ILE A 254 12.51 -6.24 -1.59
C ILE A 254 13.64 -5.31 -1.15
N ILE A 255 13.66 -4.99 0.14
CA ILE A 255 14.60 -4.01 0.74
C ILE A 255 15.41 -4.57 1.91
N SER A 256 15.39 -5.89 2.10
CA SER A 256 16.14 -6.58 3.16
C SER A 256 16.46 -8.02 2.79
N ASN A 257 17.32 -8.64 3.59
CA ASN A 257 17.61 -10.08 3.55
C ASN A 257 16.45 -10.96 4.08
N GLY A 258 15.45 -10.36 4.71
CA GLY A 258 14.32 -11.09 5.32
C GLY A 258 13.13 -11.32 4.40
N CYS A 259 13.24 -10.95 3.13
CA CYS A 259 12.17 -11.14 2.15
C CYS A 259 12.43 -12.39 1.31
N VAL A 260 11.46 -13.30 1.28
CA VAL A 260 11.53 -14.55 0.51
C VAL A 260 10.37 -14.61 -0.47
N ARG A 261 10.67 -14.77 -1.77
CA ARG A 261 9.68 -14.95 -2.83
C ARG A 261 9.40 -16.43 -3.08
N ILE A 262 8.14 -16.78 -3.19
CA ILE A 262 7.66 -18.15 -3.45
C ILE A 262 6.44 -18.09 -4.37
N ASP A 263 6.41 -18.97 -5.37
CA ASP A 263 5.24 -19.18 -6.24
C ASP A 263 3.99 -19.46 -5.41
N LEU A 264 2.82 -19.11 -5.93
CA LEU A 264 1.53 -19.37 -5.28
C LEU A 264 1.20 -20.89 -5.32
N ASN A 265 2.04 -21.68 -4.67
CA ASN A 265 1.88 -23.11 -4.46
C ASN A 265 1.73 -23.38 -2.96
N LYS A 266 0.63 -24.03 -2.57
CA LYS A 266 0.28 -24.26 -1.16
C LYS A 266 1.36 -25.05 -0.42
N ASP A 267 1.89 -26.11 -1.02
CA ASP A 267 2.87 -26.97 -0.36
C ASP A 267 4.21 -26.24 -0.12
N LEU A 268 4.63 -25.41 -1.08
CA LEU A 268 5.83 -24.58 -0.91
C LEU A 268 5.66 -23.58 0.24
N TRP A 269 4.49 -22.92 0.34
CA TRP A 269 4.19 -22.00 1.43
C TRP A 269 4.12 -22.69 2.79
N VAL A 270 3.43 -23.84 2.86
CA VAL A 270 3.35 -24.65 4.09
C VAL A 270 4.74 -25.11 4.53
N ASN A 271 5.55 -25.64 3.62
CA ASN A 271 6.91 -26.08 3.91
C ASN A 271 7.77 -24.90 4.42
N LYS A 272 7.72 -23.77 3.74
CA LYS A 272 8.49 -22.60 4.15
C LYS A 272 8.09 -22.09 5.53
N LEU A 273 6.77 -21.94 5.80
CA LEU A 273 6.27 -21.47 7.08
C LEU A 273 6.53 -22.46 8.23
N SER A 274 6.43 -23.76 7.97
CA SER A 274 6.66 -24.79 8.99
C SER A 274 8.14 -24.90 9.41
N THR A 275 9.07 -24.64 8.48
CA THR A 275 10.53 -24.75 8.70
C THR A 275 11.20 -23.40 8.90
N LEU A 276 10.43 -22.30 8.96
CA LEU A 276 10.97 -20.96 9.09
C LEU A 276 11.78 -20.81 10.38
N LYS A 277 13.02 -20.38 10.21
CA LYS A 277 13.89 -19.92 11.29
C LYS A 277 13.91 -18.41 11.29
N LEU A 278 13.68 -17.81 12.45
CA LEU A 278 13.77 -16.35 12.59
C LEU A 278 15.23 -15.91 12.49
N THR A 279 15.47 -14.90 11.68
CA THR A 279 16.81 -14.33 11.45
C THR A 279 16.75 -12.82 11.63
N GLU A 280 17.87 -12.22 11.96
CA GLU A 280 18.01 -10.77 12.01
C GLU A 280 17.77 -10.15 10.63
N ILE A 281 16.91 -9.17 10.56
CA ILE A 281 16.57 -8.45 9.34
C ILE A 281 17.49 -7.26 9.17
N LYS A 282 18.25 -7.26 8.06
CA LYS A 282 19.16 -6.18 7.68
C LYS A 282 18.64 -5.50 6.43
N LEU A 283 18.32 -4.21 6.56
CA LEU A 283 17.86 -3.39 5.44
C LEU A 283 19.02 -3.12 4.47
N THR A 284 18.72 -3.14 3.18
CA THR A 284 19.65 -2.75 2.11
C THR A 284 19.69 -1.24 1.92
N GLU A 285 20.68 -0.73 1.19
CA GLU A 285 20.75 0.69 0.80
C GLU A 285 19.49 1.18 0.09
N ASN A 286 18.82 0.32 -0.69
CA ASN A 286 17.59 0.65 -1.38
C ASN A 286 16.45 1.04 -0.44
N SER A 287 16.50 0.62 0.83
CA SER A 287 15.50 0.99 1.84
C SER A 287 15.44 2.50 2.08
N LYS A 288 16.56 3.22 1.93
CA LYS A 288 16.64 4.68 2.12
C LYS A 288 15.66 5.44 1.22
N ALA A 289 15.38 4.91 0.03
CA ALA A 289 14.44 5.52 -0.91
C ALA A 289 12.97 5.55 -0.40
N TYR A 290 12.66 4.74 0.61
CA TYR A 290 11.35 4.66 1.24
C TYR A 290 11.27 5.39 2.58
N ASN A 291 12.35 6.03 3.04
CA ASN A 291 12.36 6.79 4.28
C ASN A 291 11.65 8.14 4.09
N ILE A 292 10.64 8.44 4.95
CA ILE A 292 9.85 9.67 4.86
C ILE A 292 10.70 10.94 5.01
N ASP A 293 11.74 10.91 5.86
CA ASP A 293 12.61 12.06 6.09
C ASP A 293 13.41 12.41 4.82
N ILE A 294 13.78 11.41 4.02
CA ILE A 294 14.48 11.59 2.73
C ILE A 294 13.50 11.99 1.63
N ALA A 295 12.36 11.30 1.55
CA ALA A 295 11.38 11.54 0.50
C ALA A 295 10.73 12.93 0.62
N SER A 296 10.48 13.40 1.86
CA SER A 296 9.92 14.74 2.10
C SER A 296 10.88 15.85 1.67
N LYS A 297 12.20 15.70 1.90
CA LYS A 297 13.21 16.64 1.42
C LYS A 297 13.23 16.70 -0.11
N LYS A 298 13.28 15.55 -0.78
CA LYS A 298 13.22 15.47 -2.25
C LYS A 298 11.96 16.11 -2.83
N LEU A 299 10.81 15.88 -2.20
CA LEU A 299 9.57 16.50 -2.63
C LEU A 299 9.58 18.01 -2.43
N CYS A 300 10.15 18.50 -1.33
CA CYS A 300 10.32 19.93 -1.07
C CYS A 300 11.24 20.58 -2.11
N GLU A 301 12.39 19.97 -2.39
CA GLU A 301 13.32 20.42 -3.43
C GLU A 301 12.64 20.46 -4.80
N TYR A 302 11.90 19.43 -5.16
CA TYR A 302 11.10 19.36 -6.38
C TYR A 302 10.11 20.52 -6.49
N TYR A 303 9.39 20.87 -5.42
CA TYR A 303 8.48 22.00 -5.43
C TYR A 303 9.21 23.35 -5.59
N LEU A 304 10.34 23.51 -4.90
CA LEU A 304 11.14 24.75 -4.99
C LEU A 304 11.73 24.97 -6.38
N GLU A 305 12.15 23.90 -7.06
CA GLU A 305 12.61 23.95 -8.46
C GLU A 305 11.50 24.39 -9.43
N LYS A 306 10.25 23.98 -9.16
CA LYS A 306 9.11 24.32 -10.03
C LYS A 306 8.62 25.75 -9.84
N ILE A 307 8.83 26.36 -8.68
CA ILE A 307 8.38 27.74 -8.36
C ILE A 307 9.40 28.78 -8.88
N LYS A 308 10.66 28.40 -9.06
CA LYS A 308 11.69 29.25 -9.69
C LYS A 308 11.39 29.46 -11.17
#